data_8a9df69622b0c44669dad1376cffa86e
#
_entry.id   8a9df69622b0c44669dad1376cffa86e
#
_cell.length_a   1.000
_cell.length_b   1.000
_cell.length_c   1.000
_cell.angle_alpha   90.00
_cell.angle_beta   90.00
_cell.angle_gamma   90.00
#
_symmetry.space_group_name_H-M   'P 1'
#
loop_
_entity.id
_entity.type
_entity.pdbx_description
1 polymer ?
#
loop_
_entity_poly.entity_id
_entity_poly.type
_entity_poly.pdbx_seq_one_letter_code
_entity_poly.pdbx_strand_id
1 'polypeptide(L)'
;MVDVGQKAETNREAVAIGRILMQPETLALIEQGGIRKGDVLAVAQVAGIMAAKRTHELIPMCHPLMLTHVSLQFQLQPADQTTLLAIINIQATVRTTGKTGVEMEALTAVTVAGLTIYDMCKAVDRAMQIDAVRLAMKSGGKSGDYILEKL
;
A
#
# COMPACT_ATOMS: atom_id res chain seq x y z
N MET A 1 14.89 16.39 9.89
CA MET A 1 14.55 16.31 8.45
C MET A 1 15.77 16.73 7.64
N VAL A 2 16.14 15.96 6.61
CA VAL A 2 17.36 16.23 5.82
C VAL A 2 17.10 17.36 4.82
N ASP A 3 18.04 18.30 4.67
CA ASP A 3 17.93 19.35 3.65
C ASP A 3 18.07 18.74 2.24
N VAL A 4 17.11 19.03 1.38
CA VAL A 4 17.08 18.63 -0.03
C VAL A 4 17.14 19.82 -1.00
N GLY A 5 17.36 21.02 -0.49
CA GLY A 5 17.35 22.27 -1.26
C GLY A 5 18.25 22.25 -2.49
N GLN A 6 19.45 21.69 -2.36
CA GLN A 6 20.47 21.61 -3.43
C GLN A 6 20.28 20.42 -4.41
N LYS A 7 19.28 19.55 -4.18
CA LYS A 7 19.03 18.44 -5.09
C LYS A 7 18.22 18.91 -6.30
N ALA A 8 18.54 18.36 -7.47
CA ALA A 8 17.72 18.56 -8.67
C ALA A 8 16.34 17.90 -8.53
N GLU A 9 15.35 18.51 -9.14
CA GLU A 9 14.05 17.88 -9.32
C GLU A 9 14.15 16.81 -10.39
N THR A 10 13.70 15.61 -10.08
CA THR A 10 13.69 14.47 -11.00
C THR A 10 12.37 13.72 -10.87
N ASN A 11 11.97 13.01 -11.93
CA ASN A 11 10.88 12.07 -11.85
C ASN A 11 11.26 10.92 -10.92
N ARG A 12 10.33 10.56 -10.05
CA ARG A 12 10.51 9.51 -9.05
C ARG A 12 9.30 8.63 -9.01
N GLU A 13 9.54 7.35 -8.91
CA GLU A 13 8.52 6.34 -8.74
C GLU A 13 8.94 5.40 -7.60
N ALA A 14 7.97 4.96 -6.82
CA ALA A 14 8.14 3.88 -5.86
C ALA A 14 6.94 2.93 -5.94
N VAL A 15 7.22 1.65 -5.82
CA VAL A 15 6.22 0.60 -5.70
C VAL A 15 6.46 -0.12 -4.39
N ALA A 16 5.45 -0.13 -3.54
CA ALA A 16 5.42 -0.92 -2.31
C ALA A 16 4.39 -2.04 -2.46
N ILE A 17 4.64 -3.14 -1.77
CA ILE A 17 3.73 -4.28 -1.71
C ILE A 17 3.55 -4.71 -0.26
N GLY A 18 2.47 -5.41 -0.01
CA GLY A 18 2.14 -6.05 1.25
C GLY A 18 0.99 -7.02 1.03
N ARG A 19 0.58 -7.69 2.07
CA ARG A 19 -0.54 -8.62 1.98
C ARG A 19 -1.33 -8.66 3.28
N ILE A 20 -2.58 -9.07 3.19
CA ILE A 20 -3.41 -9.41 4.33
C ILE A 20 -3.92 -10.85 4.17
N LEU A 21 -3.68 -11.66 5.21
CA LEU A 21 -4.12 -13.05 5.30
C LEU A 21 -5.43 -13.08 6.07
N MET A 22 -6.35 -13.93 5.64
CA MET A 22 -7.69 -14.05 6.22
C MET A 22 -8.26 -15.45 6.04
N GLN A 23 -9.35 -15.72 6.76
CA GLN A 23 -10.10 -16.96 6.52
C GLN A 23 -10.73 -16.97 5.11
N PRO A 24 -10.82 -18.13 4.44
CA PRO A 24 -11.42 -18.23 3.10
C PRO A 24 -12.84 -17.66 3.02
N GLU A 25 -13.62 -17.84 4.09
CA GLU A 25 -14.99 -17.32 4.19
C GLU A 25 -15.02 -15.79 4.20
N THR A 26 -14.00 -15.16 4.79
CA THR A 26 -13.86 -13.70 4.81
C THR A 26 -13.60 -13.16 3.40
N LEU A 27 -12.70 -13.80 2.65
CA LEU A 27 -12.45 -13.44 1.25
C LEU A 27 -13.72 -13.60 0.40
N ALA A 28 -14.44 -14.70 0.55
CA ALA A 28 -15.70 -14.94 -0.16
C ALA A 28 -16.75 -13.86 0.13
N LEU A 29 -16.86 -13.40 1.38
CA LEU A 29 -17.74 -12.28 1.75
C LEU A 29 -17.32 -10.96 1.09
N ILE A 30 -16.02 -10.70 0.96
CA ILE A 30 -15.51 -9.50 0.27
C ILE A 30 -15.90 -9.56 -1.22
N GLU A 31 -15.66 -10.70 -1.89
CA GLU A 31 -15.97 -10.89 -3.31
C GLU A 31 -17.46 -10.76 -3.62
N GLN A 32 -18.32 -11.23 -2.72
CA GLN A 32 -19.77 -11.19 -2.87
C GLN A 32 -20.39 -9.85 -2.45
N GLY A 33 -19.60 -8.91 -1.93
CA GLY A 33 -20.12 -7.65 -1.36
C GLY A 33 -20.93 -7.86 -0.09
N GLY A 34 -20.69 -8.96 0.63
CA GLY A 34 -21.42 -9.33 1.85
C GLY A 34 -20.93 -8.65 3.13
N ILE A 35 -19.90 -7.81 3.06
CA ILE A 35 -19.41 -7.10 4.24
C ILE A 35 -20.32 -5.92 4.57
N ARG A 36 -20.80 -5.89 5.81
CA ARG A 36 -21.79 -4.91 6.28
C ARG A 36 -21.36 -3.44 6.11
N LYS A 37 -20.06 -3.16 6.13
CA LYS A 37 -19.51 -1.80 5.97
C LYS A 37 -19.41 -1.33 4.51
N GLY A 38 -19.79 -2.16 3.55
CA GLY A 38 -19.81 -1.82 2.13
C GLY A 38 -18.63 -2.42 1.35
N ASP A 39 -18.27 -1.82 0.22
CA ASP A 39 -17.22 -2.28 -0.67
C ASP A 39 -15.83 -2.09 -0.05
N VAL A 40 -15.27 -3.22 0.42
CA VAL A 40 -14.01 -3.24 1.17
C VAL A 40 -12.84 -2.73 0.33
N LEU A 41 -12.74 -3.19 -0.91
CA LEU A 41 -11.58 -2.86 -1.76
C LEU A 41 -11.64 -1.41 -2.25
N ALA A 42 -12.83 -0.91 -2.60
CA ALA A 42 -12.99 0.48 -2.99
C ALA A 42 -12.65 1.44 -1.83
N VAL A 43 -13.11 1.13 -0.60
CA VAL A 43 -12.79 1.95 0.58
C VAL A 43 -11.30 1.87 0.91
N ALA A 44 -10.69 0.68 0.83
CA ALA A 44 -9.25 0.51 1.07
C ALA A 44 -8.40 1.26 0.03
N GLN A 45 -8.82 1.29 -1.23
CA GLN A 45 -8.16 2.05 -2.29
C GLN A 45 -8.16 3.54 -1.98
N VAL A 46 -9.32 4.11 -1.65
CA VAL A 46 -9.44 5.53 -1.30
C VAL A 46 -8.61 5.85 -0.05
N ALA A 47 -8.67 5.00 0.98
CA ALA A 47 -7.91 5.19 2.22
C ALA A 47 -6.39 5.18 1.96
N GLY A 48 -5.88 4.24 1.15
CA GLY A 48 -4.47 4.19 0.77
C GLY A 48 -4.01 5.42 -0.01
N ILE A 49 -4.81 5.89 -0.97
CA ILE A 49 -4.53 7.14 -1.71
C ILE A 49 -4.47 8.34 -0.76
N MET A 50 -5.42 8.45 0.16
CA MET A 50 -5.45 9.55 1.14
C MET A 50 -4.27 9.49 2.10
N ALA A 51 -3.86 8.28 2.50
CA ALA A 51 -2.71 8.07 3.37
C ALA A 51 -1.39 8.47 2.69
N ALA A 52 -1.19 8.11 1.42
CA ALA A 52 -0.04 8.57 0.65
C ALA A 52 0.08 10.10 0.65
N LYS A 53 -1.03 10.81 0.44
CA LYS A 53 -1.08 12.28 0.42
C LYS A 53 -0.80 12.93 1.78
N ARG A 54 -0.89 12.17 2.87
CA ARG A 54 -0.71 12.63 4.26
C ARG A 54 0.49 11.98 4.96
N THR A 55 1.38 11.35 4.23
CA THR A 55 2.51 10.62 4.80
C THR A 55 3.35 11.52 5.72
N HIS A 56 3.60 12.77 5.35
CA HIS A 56 4.36 13.72 6.15
C HIS A 56 3.68 14.11 7.48
N GLU A 57 2.38 13.93 7.61
CA GLU A 57 1.64 14.12 8.88
C GLU A 57 1.82 12.93 9.83
N LEU A 58 2.16 11.74 9.29
CA LEU A 58 2.29 10.49 10.04
C LEU A 58 3.76 10.17 10.35
N ILE A 59 4.66 10.49 9.44
CA ILE A 59 6.09 10.16 9.54
C ILE A 59 6.89 11.45 9.75
N PRO A 60 7.38 11.71 10.97
CA PRO A 60 7.88 13.03 11.39
C PRO A 60 8.99 13.62 10.53
N MET A 61 9.84 12.76 9.91
CA MET A 61 11.00 13.19 9.14
C MET A 61 10.75 13.24 7.63
N CYS A 62 9.52 12.94 7.17
CA CYS A 62 9.15 13.03 5.76
C CYS A 62 8.87 14.48 5.34
N HIS A 63 9.26 14.80 4.11
CA HIS A 63 8.91 16.06 3.48
C HIS A 63 7.48 16.05 2.97
N PRO A 64 6.74 17.17 3.01
CA PRO A 64 5.47 17.27 2.29
C PRO A 64 5.75 17.26 0.78
N LEU A 65 5.11 16.36 0.06
CA LEU A 65 5.34 16.16 -1.38
C LEU A 65 4.06 16.35 -2.18
N MET A 66 4.19 16.99 -3.35
CA MET A 66 3.14 17.06 -4.36
C MET A 66 3.19 15.79 -5.21
N LEU A 67 2.27 14.85 -4.96
CA LEU A 67 2.20 13.60 -5.70
C LEU A 67 1.50 13.80 -7.04
N THR A 68 2.10 13.28 -8.10
CA THR A 68 1.53 13.34 -9.46
C THR A 68 0.67 12.11 -9.78
N HIS A 69 0.92 10.99 -9.08
CA HIS A 69 0.16 9.75 -9.26
C HIS A 69 0.18 8.91 -7.99
N VAL A 70 -0.97 8.32 -7.66
CA VAL A 70 -1.10 7.26 -6.66
C VAL A 70 -2.11 6.26 -7.18
N SER A 71 -1.73 4.99 -7.26
CA SER A 71 -2.65 3.89 -7.57
C SER A 71 -2.44 2.72 -6.62
N LEU A 72 -3.53 2.03 -6.31
CA LEU A 72 -3.51 0.76 -5.59
C LEU A 72 -4.14 -0.34 -6.44
N GLN A 73 -3.57 -1.52 -6.33
CA GLN A 73 -4.09 -2.74 -6.96
C GLN A 73 -4.22 -3.82 -5.88
N PHE A 74 -5.27 -4.61 -6.00
CA PHE A 74 -5.56 -5.73 -5.11
C PHE A 74 -5.65 -7.00 -5.94
N GLN A 75 -4.90 -8.02 -5.55
CA GLN A 75 -4.98 -9.35 -6.14
C GLN A 75 -5.47 -10.32 -5.08
N LEU A 76 -6.63 -10.91 -5.34
CA LEU A 76 -7.25 -11.88 -4.46
C LEU A 76 -6.69 -13.26 -4.79
N GLN A 77 -6.25 -13.96 -3.75
CA GLN A 77 -5.72 -15.31 -3.84
C GLN A 77 -6.51 -16.19 -2.87
N PRO A 78 -7.38 -17.06 -3.39
CA PRO A 78 -8.08 -18.04 -2.56
C PRO A 78 -7.08 -18.96 -1.84
N ALA A 79 -7.53 -19.52 -0.71
CA ALA A 79 -6.77 -20.55 -0.02
C ALA A 79 -6.61 -21.78 -0.93
N ASP A 80 -5.45 -22.41 -0.83
CA ASP A 80 -5.14 -23.66 -1.51
C ASP A 80 -4.76 -24.76 -0.50
N GLN A 81 -4.37 -25.94 -0.99
CA GLN A 81 -3.98 -27.06 -0.13
C GLN A 81 -2.72 -26.81 0.69
N THR A 82 -1.92 -25.82 0.31
CA THR A 82 -0.66 -25.44 0.97
C THR A 82 -0.86 -24.29 1.92
N THR A 83 -1.65 -23.28 1.49
CA THR A 83 -2.02 -22.12 2.29
C THR A 83 -3.47 -22.26 2.74
N LEU A 84 -3.69 -22.58 4.01
CA LEU A 84 -5.04 -22.70 4.59
C LEU A 84 -5.76 -21.34 4.71
N LEU A 85 -5.06 -20.23 4.46
CA LEU A 85 -5.58 -18.87 4.51
C LEU A 85 -5.67 -18.29 3.10
N ALA A 86 -6.73 -17.54 2.86
CA ALA A 86 -6.84 -16.68 1.69
C ALA A 86 -5.99 -15.42 1.87
N ILE A 87 -5.56 -14.82 0.77
CA ILE A 87 -4.66 -13.66 0.78
C ILE A 87 -5.21 -12.58 -0.15
N ILE A 88 -5.14 -11.33 0.29
CA ILE A 88 -5.23 -10.17 -0.60
C ILE A 88 -3.83 -9.55 -0.68
N ASN A 89 -3.20 -9.66 -1.84
CA ASN A 89 -1.97 -8.94 -2.14
C ASN A 89 -2.31 -7.49 -2.49
N ILE A 90 -1.56 -6.56 -1.92
CA ILE A 90 -1.77 -5.11 -2.06
C ILE A 90 -0.51 -4.54 -2.69
N GLN A 91 -0.66 -3.80 -3.77
CA GLN A 91 0.42 -3.06 -4.42
C GLN A 91 0.04 -1.59 -4.51
N ALA A 92 0.94 -0.69 -4.14
CA ALA A 92 0.80 0.74 -4.34
C ALA A 92 1.93 1.27 -5.21
N THR A 93 1.57 2.06 -6.24
CA THR A 93 2.52 2.79 -7.07
C THR A 93 2.32 4.28 -6.85
N VAL A 94 3.40 4.99 -6.50
CA VAL A 94 3.38 6.42 -6.24
C VAL A 94 4.42 7.12 -7.11
N ARG A 95 4.08 8.29 -7.68
CA ARG A 95 4.97 9.11 -8.49
C ARG A 95 4.95 10.56 -8.05
N THR A 96 6.09 11.21 -8.22
CA THR A 96 6.25 12.66 -8.09
C THR A 96 7.36 13.16 -9.02
N THR A 97 7.37 14.46 -9.27
CA THR A 97 8.53 15.17 -9.76
C THR A 97 9.03 16.04 -8.61
N GLY A 98 10.21 15.74 -8.07
CA GLY A 98 10.67 16.40 -6.86
C GLY A 98 12.10 16.06 -6.45
N LYS A 99 12.52 16.65 -5.33
CA LYS A 99 13.89 16.56 -4.79
C LYS A 99 14.15 15.35 -3.90
N THR A 100 13.08 14.64 -3.50
CA THR A 100 13.17 13.41 -2.68
C THR A 100 12.26 12.34 -3.22
N GLY A 101 12.47 11.08 -2.80
CA GLY A 101 11.70 9.93 -3.25
C GLY A 101 10.33 9.82 -2.58
N VAL A 102 9.53 8.88 -3.05
CA VAL A 102 8.14 8.62 -2.62
C VAL A 102 7.98 7.21 -2.03
N GLU A 103 9.08 6.67 -1.51
CA GLU A 103 9.09 5.32 -0.92
C GLU A 103 8.16 5.24 0.29
N MET A 104 8.18 6.26 1.15
CA MET A 104 7.34 6.30 2.35
C MET A 104 5.86 6.47 2.01
N GLU A 105 5.54 7.23 0.99
CA GLU A 105 4.17 7.40 0.49
C GLU A 105 3.61 6.08 -0.02
N ALA A 106 4.41 5.30 -0.75
CA ALA A 106 4.00 3.97 -1.23
C ALA A 106 3.81 2.98 -0.08
N LEU A 107 4.75 2.93 0.88
CA LEU A 107 4.64 2.07 2.06
C LEU A 107 3.44 2.43 2.94
N THR A 108 3.20 3.72 3.15
CA THR A 108 2.05 4.21 3.92
C THR A 108 0.73 3.83 3.24
N ALA A 109 0.65 3.96 1.90
CA ALA A 109 -0.54 3.58 1.13
C ALA A 109 -0.90 2.11 1.32
N VAL A 110 0.07 1.20 1.18
CA VAL A 110 -0.12 -0.25 1.37
C VAL A 110 -0.57 -0.56 2.79
N THR A 111 0.12 0.03 3.78
CA THR A 111 -0.16 -0.23 5.20
C THR A 111 -1.59 0.20 5.58
N VAL A 112 -2.00 1.41 5.17
CA VAL A 112 -3.33 1.94 5.49
C VAL A 112 -4.43 1.21 4.72
N ALA A 113 -4.17 0.78 3.49
CA ALA A 113 -5.11 -0.08 2.76
C ALA A 113 -5.33 -1.40 3.51
N GLY A 114 -4.28 -2.07 3.97
CA GLY A 114 -4.37 -3.29 4.78
C GLY A 114 -5.13 -3.07 6.10
N LEU A 115 -4.84 -1.98 6.81
CA LEU A 115 -5.56 -1.60 8.04
C LEU A 115 -7.05 -1.34 7.77
N THR A 116 -7.38 -0.77 6.62
CA THR A 116 -8.77 -0.50 6.24
C THR A 116 -9.53 -1.79 5.96
N ILE A 117 -8.92 -2.73 5.24
CA ILE A 117 -9.50 -4.08 5.02
C ILE A 117 -9.74 -4.74 6.39
N TYR A 118 -8.75 -4.70 7.28
CA TYR A 118 -8.87 -5.24 8.63
C TYR A 118 -10.05 -4.62 9.40
N ASP A 119 -10.13 -3.29 9.45
CA ASP A 119 -11.22 -2.60 10.17
C ASP A 119 -12.60 -2.97 9.61
N MET A 120 -12.73 -3.08 8.30
CA MET A 120 -14.00 -3.39 7.67
C MET A 120 -14.44 -4.83 7.91
N CYS A 121 -13.50 -5.78 8.02
CA CYS A 121 -13.77 -7.22 8.14
C CYS A 121 -13.64 -7.78 9.55
N LYS A 122 -13.07 -7.05 10.53
CA LYS A 122 -12.80 -7.55 11.89
C LYS A 122 -14.02 -8.08 12.67
N ALA A 123 -15.23 -7.72 12.24
CA ALA A 123 -16.45 -8.27 12.86
C ALA A 123 -16.66 -9.75 12.53
N VAL A 124 -16.14 -10.23 11.39
CA VAL A 124 -16.26 -11.62 10.92
C VAL A 124 -14.95 -12.38 11.08
N ASP A 125 -13.79 -11.70 10.99
CA ASP A 125 -12.46 -12.32 11.14
C ASP A 125 -11.51 -11.40 11.90
N ARG A 126 -11.21 -11.72 13.16
CA ARG A 126 -10.27 -10.95 13.98
C ARG A 126 -8.83 -11.45 13.87
N ALA A 127 -8.64 -12.64 13.31
CA ALA A 127 -7.32 -13.27 13.20
C ALA A 127 -6.54 -12.84 11.95
N MET A 128 -7.09 -11.95 11.13
CA MET A 128 -6.40 -11.43 9.94
C MET A 128 -5.03 -10.86 10.30
N GLN A 129 -4.06 -11.10 9.43
CA GLN A 129 -2.68 -10.66 9.61
C GLN A 129 -2.25 -9.80 8.43
N ILE A 130 -1.71 -8.61 8.71
CA ILE A 130 -1.06 -7.74 7.72
C ILE A 130 0.43 -8.02 7.83
N ASP A 131 1.05 -8.49 6.75
CA ASP A 131 2.46 -8.80 6.75
C ASP A 131 3.14 -8.45 5.41
N ALA A 132 4.44 -8.77 5.33
CA ALA A 132 5.25 -8.64 4.12
C ALA A 132 5.22 -7.23 3.48
N VAL A 133 4.92 -6.18 4.26
CA VAL A 133 4.97 -4.79 3.77
C VAL A 133 6.42 -4.41 3.50
N ARG A 134 6.71 -4.06 2.24
CA ARG A 134 8.06 -3.72 1.80
C ARG A 134 8.07 -2.88 0.53
N LEU A 135 9.18 -2.19 0.29
CA LEU A 135 9.48 -1.55 -0.97
C LEU A 135 9.88 -2.62 -2.00
N ALA A 136 9.14 -2.75 -3.08
CA ALA A 136 9.45 -3.67 -4.17
C ALA A 136 10.40 -3.05 -5.19
N MET A 137 10.17 -1.80 -5.56
CA MET A 137 11.06 -1.05 -6.45
C MET A 137 10.97 0.45 -6.23
N LYS A 138 12.02 1.14 -6.62
CA LYS A 138 12.02 2.59 -6.81
C LYS A 138 12.88 2.97 -8.00
N SER A 139 12.56 4.09 -8.61
CA SER A 139 13.38 4.66 -9.68
C SER A 139 13.55 6.18 -9.51
N GLY A 140 14.62 6.67 -10.10
CA GLY A 140 14.98 8.09 -10.12
C GLY A 140 15.78 8.57 -8.91
N GLY A 141 16.34 9.76 -9.07
CA GLY A 141 17.19 10.43 -8.07
C GLY A 141 18.64 9.96 -8.06
N LYS A 142 19.45 10.56 -7.18
CA LYS A 142 20.90 10.33 -7.11
C LYS A 142 21.29 8.91 -6.73
N SER A 143 20.43 8.20 -5.95
CA SER A 143 20.68 6.82 -5.51
C SER A 143 20.35 5.76 -6.55
N GLY A 144 19.89 6.17 -7.76
CA GLY A 144 19.56 5.26 -8.84
C GLY A 144 18.35 4.37 -8.56
N ASP A 145 18.20 3.35 -9.38
CA ASP A 145 17.11 2.40 -9.31
C ASP A 145 17.39 1.30 -8.28
N TYR A 146 16.34 0.87 -7.62
CA TYR A 146 16.34 -0.27 -6.71
C TYR A 146 15.21 -1.21 -7.10
N ILE A 147 15.52 -2.48 -7.26
CA ILE A 147 14.55 -3.54 -7.57
C ILE A 147 14.84 -4.71 -6.63
N LEU A 148 13.92 -4.95 -5.70
CA LEU A 148 13.95 -6.12 -4.82
C LEU A 148 13.34 -7.32 -5.53
N GLU A 149 12.24 -7.10 -6.22
CA GLU A 149 11.52 -8.14 -6.96
C GLU A 149 10.84 -7.55 -8.20
N LYS A 150 10.75 -8.37 -9.26
CA LYS A 150 9.97 -8.03 -10.45
C LYS A 150 8.50 -8.37 -10.18
N LEU A 151 7.63 -7.42 -10.42
CA LEU A 151 6.18 -7.50 -10.21
C LEU A 151 5.47 -7.92 -11.48
#